data_e926466455192768f674b3f9ff0e7e18
#
_entry.id   e926466455192768f674b3f9ff0e7e18
#
_cell.length_a   1.000
_cell.length_b   1.000
_cell.length_c   1.000
_cell.angle_alpha   90.00
_cell.angle_beta   90.00
_cell.angle_gamma   90.00
#
_symmetry.space_group_name_H-M   'P 1'
#
loop_
_entity.id
_entity.type
_entity.pdbx_description
1 polymer ?
#
loop_
_entity_poly.entity_id
_entity_poly.type
_entity_poly.pdbx_seq_one_letter_code
_entity_poly.pdbx_strand_id
1 'polypeptide(L)'
;SAELDRVAHQYEFLVQNSDSILAKSGALKYTFEGPFSTNLPDQDSSLSSIIILNTTSDRKKAEEEVRLTNSLDSLFRVFIKKNRMAVQIYSNSAMQVSRVYPAYDVKNIVDPGIDVTNFNFYYEADSAHNPSRGLVWIPDAYVDPAGKGWILSLVHPIYKGDQLFAVLGVDFTVSTLIQNYLESVEGNFILVNGKGDIVAAKGEATEFLGMPPLKNHVYRETIQADNFRISDFNLFHSKSAEVRQMAQALLFEKKNSYEFTEEANLKSAIGLSFKKIDWYLIELFPEF
;
A
#
# COMPACT_ATOMS: atom_id res chain seq x y z
N SER A 1 -6.11 -4.71 12.77
CA SER A 1 -6.85 -3.79 13.62
C SER A 1 -8.27 -4.32 13.82
N ALA A 2 -8.84 -4.19 15.02
CA ALA A 2 -10.18 -4.72 15.34
C ALA A 2 -11.28 -4.25 14.37
N GLU A 3 -11.13 -3.07 13.77
CA GLU A 3 -12.09 -2.56 12.77
C GLU A 3 -11.94 -3.23 11.40
N LEU A 4 -10.72 -3.53 10.96
CA LEU A 4 -10.53 -4.28 9.71
C LEU A 4 -10.99 -5.72 9.86
N ASP A 5 -10.73 -6.36 11.01
CA ASP A 5 -11.24 -7.70 11.31
C ASP A 5 -12.77 -7.75 11.27
N ARG A 6 -13.45 -6.70 11.76
CA ARG A 6 -14.91 -6.58 11.67
C ARG A 6 -15.40 -6.49 10.22
N VAL A 7 -14.71 -5.74 9.37
CA VAL A 7 -15.06 -5.67 7.93
C VAL A 7 -14.83 -7.02 7.28
N ALA A 8 -13.71 -7.69 7.60
CA ALA A 8 -13.39 -9.03 7.10
C ALA A 8 -14.46 -10.06 7.47
N HIS A 9 -14.85 -10.14 8.75
CA HIS A 9 -15.92 -11.04 9.20
C HIS A 9 -17.26 -10.79 8.49
N GLN A 10 -17.60 -9.51 8.25
CA GLN A 10 -18.81 -9.20 7.50
C GLN A 10 -18.69 -9.64 6.03
N TYR A 11 -17.52 -9.50 5.44
CA TYR A 11 -17.26 -9.96 4.07
C TYR A 11 -17.35 -11.50 3.98
N GLU A 12 -16.73 -12.22 4.92
CA GLU A 12 -16.82 -13.67 5.01
C GLU A 12 -18.27 -14.13 5.15
N PHE A 13 -19.07 -13.46 5.99
CA PHE A 13 -20.49 -13.73 6.11
C PHE A 13 -21.24 -13.60 4.77
N LEU A 14 -20.94 -12.56 3.98
CA LEU A 14 -21.51 -12.37 2.64
C LEU A 14 -21.15 -13.55 1.72
N VAL A 15 -19.89 -13.93 1.71
CA VAL A 15 -19.35 -14.99 0.84
C VAL A 15 -19.96 -16.37 1.20
N GLN A 16 -20.03 -16.68 2.49
CA GLN A 16 -20.59 -17.95 2.95
C GLN A 16 -22.09 -18.08 2.76
N ASN A 17 -22.82 -16.95 2.76
CA ASN A 17 -24.26 -16.91 2.54
C ASN A 17 -24.66 -16.41 1.14
N SER A 18 -23.74 -16.54 0.16
CA SER A 18 -23.84 -15.93 -1.17
C SER A 18 -25.18 -16.23 -1.88
N ASP A 19 -25.62 -17.51 -1.88
CA ASP A 19 -26.83 -17.92 -2.58
C ASP A 19 -28.08 -17.26 -2.00
N SER A 20 -28.20 -17.22 -0.68
CA SER A 20 -29.34 -16.60 0.03
C SER A 20 -29.36 -15.07 -0.16
N ILE A 21 -28.17 -14.45 -0.18
CA ILE A 21 -28.04 -12.99 -0.34
C ILE A 21 -28.34 -12.60 -1.79
N LEU A 22 -27.78 -13.32 -2.76
CA LEU A 22 -28.03 -13.06 -4.18
C LEU A 22 -29.49 -13.26 -4.58
N ALA A 23 -30.16 -14.27 -4.02
CA ALA A 23 -31.58 -14.49 -4.24
C ALA A 23 -32.48 -13.32 -3.77
N LYS A 24 -32.05 -12.57 -2.77
CA LYS A 24 -32.74 -11.41 -2.20
C LYS A 24 -32.14 -10.07 -2.70
N SER A 25 -31.02 -10.07 -3.39
CA SER A 25 -30.39 -8.86 -3.88
C SER A 25 -31.16 -8.27 -5.04
N GLY A 26 -31.32 -6.95 -5.06
CA GLY A 26 -31.88 -6.19 -6.18
C GLY A 26 -30.99 -6.17 -7.42
N ALA A 27 -31.30 -5.27 -8.33
CA ALA A 27 -30.48 -5.02 -9.52
C ALA A 27 -29.05 -4.59 -9.16
N LEU A 28 -28.16 -4.69 -10.13
CA LEU A 28 -26.79 -4.18 -10.02
C LEU A 28 -26.83 -2.67 -9.70
N LYS A 29 -26.13 -2.27 -8.63
CA LYS A 29 -26.07 -0.88 -8.16
C LYS A 29 -25.20 0.01 -9.04
N TYR A 30 -24.29 -0.59 -9.79
CA TYR A 30 -23.32 0.08 -10.63
C TYR A 30 -23.67 -0.05 -12.11
N THR A 31 -23.38 1.00 -12.85
CA THR A 31 -23.32 0.98 -14.33
C THR A 31 -21.88 0.85 -14.76
N PHE A 32 -21.65 0.17 -15.89
CA PHE A 32 -20.30 -0.09 -16.38
C PHE A 32 -20.11 0.45 -17.80
N GLU A 33 -18.92 0.97 -18.05
CA GLU A 33 -18.37 1.20 -19.38
C GLU A 33 -17.20 0.24 -19.56
N GLY A 34 -17.43 -0.86 -20.29
CA GLY A 34 -16.47 -1.95 -20.37
C GLY A 34 -16.14 -2.57 -19.01
N PRO A 35 -14.88 -2.59 -18.57
CA PRO A 35 -14.48 -3.13 -17.28
C PRO A 35 -14.76 -2.19 -16.07
N PHE A 36 -15.02 -0.92 -16.30
CA PHE A 36 -15.02 0.11 -15.25
C PHE A 36 -16.43 0.56 -14.86
N SER A 37 -16.68 0.75 -13.57
CA SER A 37 -17.85 1.47 -13.11
C SER A 37 -17.79 2.94 -13.53
N THR A 38 -18.94 3.54 -13.83
CA THR A 38 -19.00 4.90 -14.39
C THR A 38 -19.14 5.99 -13.33
N ASN A 39 -19.22 5.63 -12.05
CA ASN A 39 -19.29 6.60 -10.97
C ASN A 39 -17.95 7.31 -10.77
N LEU A 40 -18.00 8.65 -10.68
CA LEU A 40 -16.84 9.48 -10.39
C LEU A 40 -16.81 9.88 -8.91
N PRO A 41 -15.63 10.22 -8.36
CA PRO A 41 -15.45 10.55 -6.94
C PRO A 41 -16.31 11.71 -6.44
N ASP A 42 -16.62 12.67 -7.30
CA ASP A 42 -17.39 13.87 -7.01
C ASP A 42 -18.91 13.71 -7.18
N GLN A 43 -19.36 12.63 -7.83
CA GLN A 43 -20.79 12.40 -8.11
C GLN A 43 -21.52 11.74 -6.96
N ASP A 44 -20.95 10.68 -6.38
CA ASP A 44 -21.52 9.94 -5.25
C ASP A 44 -20.42 9.39 -4.35
N SER A 45 -20.16 10.10 -3.26
CA SER A 45 -19.19 9.67 -2.24
C SER A 45 -19.61 8.45 -1.43
N SER A 46 -20.81 7.89 -1.68
CA SER A 46 -21.26 6.66 -1.02
C SER A 46 -20.85 5.40 -1.76
N LEU A 47 -20.39 5.51 -3.01
CA LEU A 47 -20.00 4.41 -3.88
C LEU A 47 -18.50 4.21 -3.91
N SER A 48 -18.07 2.95 -4.08
CA SER A 48 -16.72 2.56 -4.44
C SER A 48 -16.49 2.68 -5.94
N SER A 49 -15.24 2.72 -6.40
CA SER A 49 -14.92 2.36 -7.78
C SER A 49 -14.92 0.85 -7.92
N ILE A 50 -15.56 0.33 -8.96
CA ILE A 50 -15.58 -1.10 -9.28
C ILE A 50 -14.87 -1.32 -10.62
N ILE A 51 -14.01 -2.33 -10.65
CA ILE A 51 -13.36 -2.79 -11.86
C ILE A 51 -13.63 -4.29 -11.99
N ILE A 52 -14.16 -4.72 -13.12
CA ILE A 52 -14.20 -6.13 -13.52
C ILE A 52 -13.19 -6.29 -14.62
N LEU A 53 -11.99 -6.77 -14.26
CA LEU A 53 -10.86 -6.85 -15.18
C LEU A 53 -11.13 -7.79 -16.36
N ASN A 54 -10.46 -7.54 -17.49
CA ASN A 54 -10.60 -8.36 -18.70
C ASN A 54 -10.07 -9.79 -18.53
N THR A 55 -9.29 -10.03 -17.49
CA THR A 55 -8.76 -11.34 -17.09
C THR A 55 -9.79 -12.22 -16.36
N THR A 56 -10.99 -11.69 -16.06
CA THR A 56 -12.07 -12.51 -15.47
C THR A 56 -12.47 -13.65 -16.41
N SER A 57 -12.64 -14.84 -15.84
CA SER A 57 -13.08 -16.02 -16.59
C SER A 57 -14.59 -16.05 -16.86
N ASP A 58 -15.38 -15.27 -16.11
CA ASP A 58 -16.84 -15.25 -16.20
C ASP A 58 -17.39 -13.89 -15.76
N ARG A 59 -17.67 -13.03 -16.71
CA ARG A 59 -18.18 -11.67 -16.48
C ARG A 59 -19.50 -11.67 -15.68
N LYS A 60 -20.40 -12.62 -15.94
CA LYS A 60 -21.69 -12.71 -15.25
C LYS A 60 -21.53 -13.03 -13.78
N LYS A 61 -20.64 -13.98 -13.44
CA LYS A 61 -20.31 -14.29 -12.05
C LYS A 61 -19.61 -13.13 -11.36
N ALA A 62 -18.74 -12.41 -12.07
CA ALA A 62 -18.12 -11.20 -11.54
C ALA A 62 -19.16 -10.10 -11.20
N GLU A 63 -20.17 -9.90 -12.03
CA GLU A 63 -21.29 -8.98 -11.75
C GLU A 63 -22.16 -9.46 -10.58
N GLU A 64 -22.36 -10.77 -10.43
CA GLU A 64 -23.02 -11.36 -9.26
C GLU A 64 -22.21 -11.10 -7.98
N GLU A 65 -20.88 -11.19 -8.05
CA GLU A 65 -19.98 -10.85 -6.94
C GLU A 65 -20.07 -9.36 -6.57
N VAL A 66 -20.12 -8.46 -7.56
CA VAL A 66 -20.35 -7.03 -7.29
C VAL A 66 -21.67 -6.81 -6.53
N ARG A 67 -22.77 -7.50 -6.92
CA ARG A 67 -24.04 -7.44 -6.22
C ARG A 67 -23.97 -8.01 -4.80
N LEU A 68 -23.30 -9.15 -4.62
CA LEU A 68 -23.09 -9.79 -3.33
C LEU A 68 -22.41 -8.84 -2.34
N THR A 69 -21.45 -8.09 -2.84
CA THR A 69 -20.57 -7.23 -2.02
C THR A 69 -21.02 -5.76 -1.95
N ASN A 70 -22.22 -5.42 -2.40
CA ASN A 70 -22.74 -4.04 -2.40
C ASN A 70 -22.74 -3.37 -1.01
N SER A 71 -22.91 -4.14 0.07
CA SER A 71 -22.90 -3.62 1.44
C SER A 71 -21.51 -3.19 1.91
N LEU A 72 -20.43 -3.64 1.24
CA LEU A 72 -19.08 -3.22 1.56
C LEU A 72 -18.86 -1.72 1.35
N ASP A 73 -19.58 -1.07 0.44
CA ASP A 73 -19.46 0.38 0.23
C ASP A 73 -19.67 1.17 1.53
N SER A 74 -20.73 0.82 2.27
CA SER A 74 -21.03 1.48 3.53
C SER A 74 -20.00 1.15 4.63
N LEU A 75 -19.52 -0.08 4.67
CA LEU A 75 -18.50 -0.51 5.61
C LEU A 75 -17.16 0.18 5.33
N PHE A 76 -16.75 0.24 4.06
CA PHE A 76 -15.54 0.90 3.61
C PHE A 76 -15.55 2.40 3.93
N ARG A 77 -16.70 3.05 3.65
CA ARG A 77 -16.87 4.48 3.99
C ARG A 77 -16.74 4.73 5.49
N VAL A 78 -17.38 3.89 6.34
CA VAL A 78 -17.26 4.01 7.79
C VAL A 78 -15.83 3.77 8.24
N PHE A 79 -15.15 2.77 7.67
CA PHE A 79 -13.77 2.45 7.98
C PHE A 79 -12.83 3.64 7.69
N ILE A 80 -12.87 4.20 6.48
CA ILE A 80 -12.02 5.33 6.08
C ILE A 80 -12.31 6.57 6.93
N LYS A 81 -13.59 6.86 7.22
CA LYS A 81 -13.96 7.98 8.08
C LYS A 81 -13.35 7.89 9.49
N LYS A 82 -13.22 6.69 10.02
CA LYS A 82 -12.67 6.45 11.37
C LYS A 82 -11.15 6.33 11.38
N ASN A 83 -10.54 5.88 10.30
CA ASN A 83 -9.11 5.61 10.20
C ASN A 83 -8.44 6.61 9.26
N ARG A 84 -8.17 7.83 9.75
CA ARG A 84 -7.62 8.94 8.97
C ARG A 84 -6.27 8.67 8.32
N MET A 85 -5.52 7.69 8.82
CA MET A 85 -4.25 7.26 8.26
C MET A 85 -4.41 6.40 7.01
N ALA A 86 -5.55 5.70 6.88
CA ALA A 86 -5.85 4.90 5.72
C ALA A 86 -6.27 5.79 4.56
N VAL A 87 -5.62 5.66 3.42
CA VAL A 87 -5.93 6.44 2.22
C VAL A 87 -6.91 5.73 1.31
N GLN A 88 -6.98 4.41 1.40
CA GLN A 88 -7.98 3.59 0.74
C GLN A 88 -8.18 2.26 1.45
N ILE A 89 -9.35 1.68 1.23
CA ILE A 89 -9.70 0.29 1.57
C ILE A 89 -10.22 -0.36 0.29
N TYR A 90 -9.84 -1.61 0.06
CA TYR A 90 -10.18 -2.30 -1.18
C TYR A 90 -10.45 -3.79 -0.97
N SER A 91 -11.06 -4.38 -1.96
CA SER A 91 -11.20 -5.83 -2.10
C SER A 91 -10.83 -6.23 -3.52
N ASN A 92 -9.93 -7.21 -3.65
CA ASN A 92 -9.57 -7.84 -4.92
C ASN A 92 -9.89 -9.33 -4.85
N SER A 93 -10.62 -9.86 -5.83
CA SER A 93 -11.05 -11.25 -5.81
C SER A 93 -10.40 -12.12 -6.87
N ALA A 94 -10.44 -13.43 -6.65
CA ALA A 94 -10.03 -14.43 -7.64
C ALA A 94 -10.84 -14.34 -8.94
N MET A 95 -12.08 -13.80 -8.89
CA MET A 95 -12.93 -13.54 -10.07
C MET A 95 -12.52 -12.26 -10.81
N GLN A 96 -11.43 -11.63 -10.42
CA GLN A 96 -10.90 -10.41 -11.01
C GLN A 96 -11.83 -9.19 -10.84
N VAL A 97 -12.53 -9.15 -9.72
CA VAL A 97 -13.32 -8.00 -9.29
C VAL A 97 -12.50 -7.18 -8.30
N SER A 98 -12.30 -5.92 -8.60
CA SER A 98 -11.69 -4.94 -7.71
C SER A 98 -12.73 -3.93 -7.24
N ARG A 99 -12.82 -3.71 -5.93
CA ARG A 99 -13.65 -2.68 -5.30
C ARG A 99 -12.75 -1.79 -4.46
N VAL A 100 -12.74 -0.48 -4.72
CA VAL A 100 -11.85 0.46 -4.03
C VAL A 100 -12.63 1.65 -3.51
N TYR A 101 -12.42 2.00 -2.25
CA TYR A 101 -13.00 3.18 -1.62
C TYR A 101 -11.91 4.02 -0.91
N PRO A 102 -11.89 5.35 -1.02
CA PRO A 102 -12.80 6.19 -1.81
C PRO A 102 -12.73 5.93 -3.31
N ALA A 103 -13.82 6.24 -4.02
CA ALA A 103 -13.84 6.13 -5.47
C ALA A 103 -12.77 7.07 -6.11
N TYR A 104 -12.26 6.66 -7.27
CA TYR A 104 -11.29 7.45 -8.05
C TYR A 104 -11.49 7.18 -9.55
N ASP A 105 -10.80 7.93 -10.41
CA ASP A 105 -10.88 7.78 -11.85
C ASP A 105 -10.13 6.54 -12.34
N VAL A 106 -10.76 5.38 -12.15
CA VAL A 106 -10.19 4.06 -12.46
C VAL A 106 -9.91 3.89 -13.95
N LYS A 107 -10.73 4.50 -14.81
CA LYS A 107 -10.64 4.35 -16.27
C LYS A 107 -9.35 4.91 -16.85
N ASN A 108 -8.85 6.00 -16.26
CA ASN A 108 -7.65 6.67 -16.74
C ASN A 108 -6.36 6.20 -16.01
N ILE A 109 -6.48 5.32 -14.99
CA ILE A 109 -5.36 4.96 -14.13
C ILE A 109 -5.04 3.47 -14.21
N VAL A 110 -6.06 2.60 -14.30
CA VAL A 110 -5.88 1.15 -14.18
C VAL A 110 -5.88 0.49 -15.56
N ASP A 111 -4.86 -0.31 -15.85
CA ASP A 111 -4.86 -1.22 -17.00
C ASP A 111 -5.84 -2.37 -16.74
N PRO A 112 -6.93 -2.52 -17.55
CA PRO A 112 -7.90 -3.57 -17.35
C PRO A 112 -7.39 -4.98 -17.71
N GLY A 113 -6.22 -5.09 -18.31
CA GLY A 113 -5.58 -6.36 -18.69
C GLY A 113 -4.76 -7.01 -17.58
N ILE A 114 -4.62 -6.36 -16.42
CA ILE A 114 -3.88 -6.94 -15.29
C ILE A 114 -4.62 -8.13 -14.67
N ASP A 115 -3.85 -9.01 -14.01
CA ASP A 115 -4.37 -10.07 -13.14
C ASP A 115 -4.00 -9.74 -11.70
N VAL A 116 -5.01 -9.43 -10.88
CA VAL A 116 -4.78 -9.01 -9.48
C VAL A 116 -4.14 -10.10 -8.63
N THR A 117 -4.28 -11.37 -8.99
CA THR A 117 -3.71 -12.49 -8.24
C THR A 117 -2.19 -12.57 -8.34
N ASN A 118 -1.59 -11.90 -9.31
CA ASN A 118 -0.14 -11.84 -9.51
C ASN A 118 0.54 -10.73 -8.67
N PHE A 119 -0.22 -9.91 -7.96
CA PHE A 119 0.34 -8.85 -7.14
C PHE A 119 0.62 -9.31 -5.70
N ASN A 120 1.64 -8.70 -5.09
CA ASN A 120 2.04 -9.02 -3.71
C ASN A 120 0.90 -8.86 -2.70
N PHE A 121 0.06 -7.83 -2.83
CA PHE A 121 -1.10 -7.63 -1.96
C PHE A 121 -2.14 -8.77 -2.04
N TYR A 122 -2.06 -9.63 -3.06
CA TYR A 122 -2.93 -10.79 -3.20
C TYR A 122 -2.23 -12.08 -2.79
N TYR A 123 -1.08 -12.44 -3.40
CA TYR A 123 -0.44 -13.72 -3.14
C TYR A 123 0.15 -13.82 -1.72
N GLU A 124 0.60 -12.71 -1.11
CA GLU A 124 1.07 -12.71 0.28
C GLU A 124 -0.05 -13.03 1.30
N ALA A 125 -1.31 -12.95 0.88
CA ALA A 125 -2.46 -13.30 1.70
C ALA A 125 -2.90 -14.77 1.54
N ASP A 126 -2.37 -15.51 0.58
CA ASP A 126 -2.74 -16.90 0.33
C ASP A 126 -2.25 -17.86 1.43
N SER A 127 -2.72 -19.11 1.41
CA SER A 127 -2.39 -20.09 2.45
C SER A 127 -0.93 -20.53 2.45
N ALA A 128 -0.18 -20.34 1.36
CA ALA A 128 1.24 -20.67 1.28
C ALA A 128 2.09 -19.61 1.99
N HIS A 129 1.74 -18.32 1.82
CA HIS A 129 2.48 -17.19 2.39
C HIS A 129 1.91 -16.76 3.76
N ASN A 130 0.60 -16.95 3.98
CA ASN A 130 -0.10 -16.63 5.22
C ASN A 130 -0.88 -17.83 5.76
N PRO A 131 -0.20 -18.87 6.31
CA PRO A 131 -0.85 -20.06 6.84
C PRO A 131 -1.84 -19.78 7.99
N SER A 132 -1.65 -18.67 8.70
CA SER A 132 -2.54 -18.24 9.78
C SER A 132 -3.91 -17.77 9.30
N ARG A 133 -4.04 -17.46 8.01
CA ARG A 133 -5.22 -16.83 7.39
C ARG A 133 -5.67 -15.54 8.10
N GLY A 134 -4.78 -14.92 8.86
CA GLY A 134 -5.02 -13.68 9.60
C GLY A 134 -4.55 -12.45 8.84
N LEU A 135 -4.60 -11.31 9.53
CA LEU A 135 -4.04 -10.05 9.04
C LEU A 135 -2.54 -10.16 8.80
N VAL A 136 -2.09 -9.69 7.65
CA VAL A 136 -0.67 -9.65 7.30
C VAL A 136 -0.31 -8.29 6.68
N TRP A 137 0.84 -7.74 7.09
CA TRP A 137 1.45 -6.61 6.41
C TRP A 137 2.17 -7.11 5.17
N ILE A 138 1.97 -6.45 4.04
CA ILE A 138 2.80 -6.69 2.86
C ILE A 138 4.22 -6.23 3.19
N PRO A 139 5.22 -7.12 3.04
CA PRO A 139 6.57 -6.89 3.57
C PRO A 139 7.26 -5.65 3.01
N ASP A 140 7.04 -5.37 1.74
CA ASP A 140 7.65 -4.25 1.02
C ASP A 140 6.61 -3.17 0.71
N ALA A 141 7.00 -1.90 0.89
CA ALA A 141 6.25 -0.82 0.25
C ALA A 141 6.36 -0.96 -1.27
N TYR A 142 5.30 -0.68 -1.96
CA TYR A 142 5.25 -0.75 -3.41
C TYR A 142 4.54 0.47 -3.99
N VAL A 143 4.71 0.68 -5.29
CA VAL A 143 4.03 1.78 -5.97
C VAL A 143 2.59 1.37 -6.22
N ASP A 144 1.66 2.18 -5.72
CA ASP A 144 0.23 1.94 -5.91
C ASP A 144 -0.14 1.98 -7.41
N PRO A 145 -0.68 0.89 -7.97
CA PRO A 145 -1.19 0.89 -9.34
C PRO A 145 -2.27 1.96 -9.58
N ALA A 146 -2.97 2.40 -8.52
CA ALA A 146 -3.94 3.48 -8.55
C ALA A 146 -3.32 4.89 -8.47
N GLY A 147 -1.99 5.02 -8.51
CA GLY A 147 -1.28 6.28 -8.64
C GLY A 147 -1.15 7.11 -7.36
N LYS A 148 -1.30 6.52 -6.17
CA LYS A 148 -1.16 7.22 -4.88
C LYS A 148 0.28 7.32 -4.37
N GLY A 149 1.25 6.83 -5.15
CA GLY A 149 2.66 6.81 -4.78
C GLY A 149 3.03 5.56 -3.98
N TRP A 150 4.03 5.67 -3.12
CA TRP A 150 4.45 4.56 -2.26
C TRP A 150 3.43 4.27 -1.17
N ILE A 151 3.01 3.02 -1.09
CA ILE A 151 2.02 2.53 -0.13
C ILE A 151 2.56 1.35 0.67
N LEU A 152 2.04 1.24 1.89
CA LEU A 152 2.07 0.08 2.75
C LEU A 152 0.68 -0.50 2.80
N SER A 153 0.56 -1.81 2.61
CA SER A 153 -0.73 -2.49 2.67
C SER A 153 -0.82 -3.45 3.85
N LEU A 154 -1.93 -3.37 4.54
CA LEU A 154 -2.37 -4.35 5.53
C LEU A 154 -3.52 -5.13 4.92
N VAL A 155 -3.36 -6.43 4.75
CA VAL A 155 -4.35 -7.27 4.06
C VAL A 155 -4.92 -8.36 4.95
N HIS A 156 -6.16 -8.76 4.66
CA HIS A 156 -6.86 -9.86 5.30
C HIS A 156 -7.45 -10.78 4.21
N PRO A 157 -7.07 -12.06 4.16
CA PRO A 157 -7.65 -13.00 3.20
C PRO A 157 -9.09 -13.33 3.56
N ILE A 158 -9.94 -13.45 2.56
CA ILE A 158 -11.34 -13.86 2.68
C ILE A 158 -11.49 -15.22 2.01
N TYR A 159 -11.85 -16.23 2.78
CA TYR A 159 -11.97 -17.59 2.32
C TYR A 159 -13.42 -18.05 2.15
N LYS A 160 -13.66 -18.89 1.13
CA LYS A 160 -14.87 -19.71 1.00
C LYS A 160 -14.45 -21.18 1.13
N GLY A 161 -14.65 -21.77 2.29
CA GLY A 161 -14.02 -23.06 2.60
C GLY A 161 -12.49 -22.94 2.63
N ASP A 162 -11.82 -23.75 1.81
CA ASP A 162 -10.35 -23.68 1.68
C ASP A 162 -9.87 -22.83 0.50
N GLN A 163 -10.78 -22.27 -0.29
CA GLN A 163 -10.43 -21.44 -1.43
C GLN A 163 -10.34 -19.97 -1.02
N LEU A 164 -9.23 -19.32 -1.35
CA LEU A 164 -9.09 -17.87 -1.24
C LEU A 164 -10.05 -17.22 -2.24
N PHE A 165 -11.09 -16.59 -1.70
CA PHE A 165 -12.12 -15.92 -2.48
C PHE A 165 -11.70 -14.51 -2.89
N ALA A 166 -11.23 -13.75 -1.92
CA ALA A 166 -10.77 -12.38 -2.12
C ALA A 166 -9.75 -11.98 -1.06
N VAL A 167 -9.07 -10.87 -1.29
CA VAL A 167 -8.23 -10.19 -0.32
C VAL A 167 -8.81 -8.81 -0.04
N LEU A 168 -9.12 -8.55 1.23
CA LEU A 168 -9.49 -7.25 1.76
C LEU A 168 -8.21 -6.52 2.16
N GLY A 169 -7.96 -5.32 1.64
CA GLY A 169 -6.75 -4.56 1.93
C GLY A 169 -7.02 -3.13 2.36
N VAL A 170 -6.10 -2.58 3.11
CA VAL A 170 -6.07 -1.16 3.51
C VAL A 170 -4.69 -0.61 3.21
N ASP A 171 -4.65 0.51 2.52
CA ASP A 171 -3.41 1.18 2.15
C ASP A 171 -3.17 2.43 2.98
N PHE A 172 -1.90 2.61 3.32
CA PHE A 172 -1.35 3.77 3.99
C PHE A 172 -0.27 4.36 3.09
N THR A 173 -0.38 5.62 2.69
CA THR A 173 0.71 6.22 1.94
C THR A 173 1.86 6.59 2.87
N VAL A 174 3.07 6.39 2.39
CA VAL A 174 4.27 6.80 3.10
C VAL A 174 4.25 8.31 3.38
N SER A 175 3.77 9.10 2.42
CA SER A 175 3.59 10.55 2.59
C SER A 175 2.70 10.90 3.79
N THR A 176 1.56 10.21 3.95
CA THR A 176 0.67 10.43 5.09
C THR A 176 1.31 10.06 6.41
N LEU A 177 2.12 8.98 6.43
CA LEU A 177 2.87 8.59 7.63
C LEU A 177 3.87 9.66 8.04
N ILE A 178 4.62 10.21 7.07
CA ILE A 178 5.58 11.30 7.32
C ILE A 178 4.87 12.53 7.83
N GLN A 179 3.83 13.00 7.13
CA GLN A 179 3.08 14.20 7.52
C GLN A 179 2.53 14.11 8.94
N ASN A 180 1.98 12.97 9.32
CA ASN A 180 1.36 12.84 10.63
C ASN A 180 2.33 12.57 11.80
N TYR A 181 3.50 12.00 11.53
CA TYR A 181 4.40 11.57 12.60
C TYR A 181 5.78 12.23 12.59
N LEU A 182 6.29 12.62 11.43
CA LEU A 182 7.64 13.17 11.32
C LEU A 182 7.67 14.69 11.08
N GLU A 183 6.63 15.30 10.50
CA GLU A 183 6.66 16.76 10.25
C GLU A 183 6.82 17.60 11.52
N SER A 184 6.27 17.14 12.64
CA SER A 184 6.35 17.84 13.91
C SER A 184 7.63 17.57 14.70
N VAL A 185 8.45 16.60 14.27
CA VAL A 185 9.71 16.24 14.93
C VAL A 185 10.84 16.99 14.24
N GLU A 186 11.67 17.75 14.96
CA GLU A 186 12.88 18.36 14.40
C GLU A 186 13.93 17.29 14.10
N GLY A 187 14.66 17.43 13.00
CA GLY A 187 15.74 16.51 12.61
C GLY A 187 15.69 16.10 11.14
N ASN A 188 16.75 15.43 10.70
CA ASN A 188 16.94 14.92 9.35
C ASN A 188 16.71 13.41 9.34
N PHE A 189 15.55 13.00 8.89
CA PHE A 189 15.13 11.60 8.94
C PHE A 189 15.03 10.99 7.56
N ILE A 190 15.43 9.72 7.46
CA ILE A 190 15.06 8.85 6.34
C ILE A 190 14.32 7.62 6.85
N LEU A 191 13.36 7.16 6.07
CA LEU A 191 12.69 5.88 6.25
C LEU A 191 13.20 4.94 5.15
N VAL A 192 13.71 3.79 5.54
CA VAL A 192 14.40 2.86 4.65
C VAL A 192 13.83 1.46 4.84
N ASN A 193 13.63 0.72 3.75
CA ASN A 193 13.30 -0.70 3.85
C ASN A 193 14.53 -1.57 4.10
N GLY A 194 14.35 -2.85 4.43
CA GLY A 194 15.44 -3.79 4.70
C GLY A 194 16.39 -4.03 3.50
N LYS A 195 15.97 -3.64 2.29
CA LYS A 195 16.81 -3.71 1.07
C LYS A 195 17.66 -2.46 0.88
N GLY A 196 17.51 -1.44 1.74
CA GLY A 196 18.26 -0.19 1.67
C GLY A 196 17.60 0.89 0.80
N ASP A 197 16.40 0.66 0.27
CA ASP A 197 15.69 1.68 -0.51
C ASP A 197 15.12 2.75 0.42
N ILE A 198 15.40 4.02 0.11
CA ILE A 198 14.81 5.15 0.81
C ILE A 198 13.37 5.29 0.37
N VAL A 199 12.45 5.02 1.30
CA VAL A 199 11.01 5.09 1.10
C VAL A 199 10.51 6.51 1.31
N ALA A 200 11.20 7.26 2.20
CA ALA A 200 10.88 8.65 2.50
C ALA A 200 12.07 9.36 3.14
N ALA A 201 12.08 10.68 3.01
CA ALA A 201 13.07 11.53 3.66
C ALA A 201 12.43 12.83 4.14
N LYS A 202 12.98 13.39 5.23
CA LYS A 202 12.62 14.66 5.81
C LYS A 202 13.84 15.54 6.02
N GLY A 203 13.65 16.85 5.86
CA GLY A 203 14.73 17.83 5.95
C GLY A 203 15.73 17.68 4.81
N GLU A 204 16.97 17.97 5.07
CA GLU A 204 18.07 17.87 4.11
C GLU A 204 18.71 16.48 4.08
N ALA A 205 18.03 15.47 4.62
CA ALA A 205 18.60 14.14 4.82
C ALA A 205 19.17 13.50 3.53
N THR A 206 18.48 13.66 2.38
CA THR A 206 18.98 13.14 1.10
C THR A 206 20.20 13.88 0.59
N GLU A 207 20.31 15.18 0.87
CA GLU A 207 21.46 16.01 0.49
C GLU A 207 22.70 15.59 1.26
N PHE A 208 22.56 15.37 2.57
CA PHE A 208 23.67 14.85 3.41
C PHE A 208 24.16 13.48 2.96
N LEU A 209 23.29 12.65 2.40
CA LEU A 209 23.66 11.35 1.84
C LEU A 209 24.25 11.44 0.42
N GLY A 210 24.36 12.66 -0.15
CA GLY A 210 24.81 12.88 -1.52
C GLY A 210 23.88 12.26 -2.57
N MET A 211 22.61 12.16 -2.25
CA MET A 211 21.58 11.62 -3.13
C MET A 211 20.80 12.74 -3.81
N PRO A 212 20.17 12.48 -4.97
CA PRO A 212 19.32 13.47 -5.61
C PRO A 212 18.22 13.94 -4.67
N PRO A 213 17.84 15.22 -4.68
CA PRO A 213 16.74 15.71 -3.85
C PRO A 213 15.44 14.99 -4.22
N LEU A 214 14.75 14.45 -3.22
CA LEU A 214 13.38 13.97 -3.36
C LEU A 214 12.47 15.20 -3.51
N LYS A 215 12.24 15.63 -4.75
CA LYS A 215 11.36 16.79 -5.01
C LYS A 215 9.99 16.54 -4.38
N ASN A 216 9.59 17.45 -3.51
CA ASN A 216 8.26 17.57 -2.89
C ASN A 216 7.80 16.42 -1.97
N HIS A 217 8.70 15.63 -1.36
CA HIS A 217 8.33 14.52 -0.46
C HIS A 217 7.29 13.52 -1.04
N VAL A 218 6.98 13.62 -2.34
CA VAL A 218 5.96 12.82 -3.02
C VAL A 218 6.60 12.19 -4.25
N TYR A 219 6.85 10.90 -4.18
CA TYR A 219 7.30 10.08 -5.31
C TYR A 219 6.36 10.14 -6.54
N ARG A 220 5.17 10.70 -6.39
CA ARG A 220 4.13 10.75 -7.42
C ARG A 220 4.59 11.38 -8.74
N GLU A 221 5.33 12.50 -8.68
CA GLU A 221 5.84 13.16 -9.88
C GLU A 221 7.12 12.48 -10.41
N THR A 222 7.90 11.86 -9.52
CA THR A 222 9.15 11.20 -9.88
C THR A 222 8.89 9.83 -10.53
N ILE A 223 7.86 9.09 -10.07
CA ILE A 223 7.47 7.78 -10.62
C ILE A 223 6.86 7.90 -12.01
N GLN A 224 6.17 9.00 -12.30
CA GLN A 224 5.61 9.28 -13.63
C GLN A 224 6.64 9.82 -14.63
N ALA A 225 7.84 10.19 -14.17
CA ALA A 225 8.92 10.59 -15.05
C ALA A 225 9.64 9.34 -15.59
N ASP A 226 9.80 9.24 -16.91
CA ASP A 226 10.49 8.13 -17.60
C ASP A 226 11.92 7.83 -17.11
N ASN A 227 12.45 8.63 -16.18
CA ASN A 227 13.81 8.57 -15.65
C ASN A 227 13.90 8.10 -14.20
N PHE A 228 12.78 7.69 -13.56
CA PHE A 228 12.86 7.22 -12.17
C PHE A 228 13.50 5.84 -12.08
N ARG A 229 14.64 5.76 -11.38
CA ARG A 229 15.29 4.50 -11.01
C ARG A 229 15.27 4.37 -9.50
N ILE A 230 14.55 3.38 -8.97
CA ILE A 230 14.54 3.04 -7.53
C ILE A 230 15.96 2.85 -7.01
N SER A 231 16.87 2.30 -7.86
CA SER A 231 18.28 2.12 -7.54
C SER A 231 19.03 3.39 -7.17
N ASP A 232 18.58 4.57 -7.62
CA ASP A 232 19.25 5.85 -7.35
C ASP A 232 19.00 6.34 -5.91
N PHE A 233 18.03 5.77 -5.24
CA PHE A 233 17.66 6.06 -3.85
C PHE A 233 17.93 4.90 -2.90
N ASN A 234 18.86 4.01 -3.24
CA ASN A 234 19.26 2.91 -2.39
C ASN A 234 20.58 3.22 -1.68
N LEU A 235 20.61 3.08 -0.36
CA LEU A 235 21.78 3.38 0.48
C LEU A 235 23.02 2.56 0.08
N PHE A 236 22.84 1.30 -0.34
CA PHE A 236 23.94 0.44 -0.76
C PHE A 236 24.50 0.81 -2.13
N HIS A 237 23.77 1.61 -2.91
CA HIS A 237 24.20 2.13 -4.21
C HIS A 237 24.74 3.57 -4.12
N SER A 238 24.78 4.15 -2.92
CA SER A 238 25.35 5.49 -2.72
C SER A 238 26.78 5.58 -3.24
N LYS A 239 27.13 6.73 -3.80
CA LYS A 239 28.53 7.05 -4.21
C LYS A 239 29.46 7.12 -2.99
N SER A 240 28.97 7.55 -1.83
CA SER A 240 29.72 7.59 -0.59
C SER A 240 29.96 6.19 -0.03
N ALA A 241 31.22 5.83 0.19
CA ALA A 241 31.57 4.57 0.84
C ALA A 241 31.05 4.51 2.28
N GLU A 242 31.06 5.63 2.99
CA GLU A 242 30.59 5.72 4.37
C GLU A 242 29.07 5.55 4.49
N VAL A 243 28.29 6.09 3.55
CA VAL A 243 26.84 5.84 3.49
C VAL A 243 26.55 4.36 3.28
N ARG A 244 27.32 3.68 2.42
CA ARG A 244 27.19 2.22 2.25
C ARG A 244 27.56 1.44 3.53
N GLN A 245 28.61 1.88 4.24
CA GLN A 245 29.04 1.28 5.52
C GLN A 245 28.01 1.53 6.63
N MET A 246 27.45 2.74 6.71
CA MET A 246 26.31 3.06 7.60
C MET A 246 25.13 2.12 7.33
N ALA A 247 24.75 1.95 6.07
CA ALA A 247 23.67 1.03 5.70
C ALA A 247 23.98 -0.41 6.13
N GLN A 248 25.22 -0.89 5.91
CA GLN A 248 25.67 -2.19 6.36
C GLN A 248 25.56 -2.33 7.89
N ALA A 249 26.05 -1.34 8.63
CA ALA A 249 26.03 -1.35 10.10
C ALA A 249 24.59 -1.35 10.66
N LEU A 250 23.73 -0.46 10.16
CA LEU A 250 22.39 -0.28 10.71
C LEU A 250 21.42 -1.36 10.24
N LEU A 251 21.42 -1.75 8.94
CA LEU A 251 20.43 -2.64 8.36
C LEU A 251 20.82 -4.12 8.50
N PHE A 252 22.08 -4.51 8.30
CA PHE A 252 22.50 -5.91 8.36
C PHE A 252 23.09 -6.30 9.72
N GLU A 253 24.01 -5.49 10.25
CA GLU A 253 24.63 -5.77 11.54
C GLU A 253 23.76 -5.40 12.72
N LYS A 254 22.60 -4.75 12.44
CA LYS A 254 21.60 -4.34 13.43
C LYS A 254 22.16 -3.45 14.55
N LYS A 255 23.18 -2.65 14.22
CA LYS A 255 23.69 -1.62 15.12
C LYS A 255 22.67 -0.49 15.24
N ASN A 256 22.64 0.17 16.38
CA ASN A 256 21.72 1.29 16.63
C ASN A 256 22.30 2.64 16.19
N SER A 257 23.62 2.72 15.93
CA SER A 257 24.29 3.95 15.53
C SER A 257 25.48 3.67 14.62
N TYR A 258 25.87 4.72 13.89
CA TYR A 258 27.06 4.75 13.06
C TYR A 258 27.72 6.14 13.20
N GLU A 259 29.03 6.17 13.35
CA GLU A 259 29.84 7.38 13.40
C GLU A 259 30.56 7.55 12.05
N PHE A 260 30.43 8.72 11.44
CA PHE A 260 31.11 9.06 10.19
C PHE A 260 32.53 9.58 10.49
N THR A 261 33.41 9.54 9.51
CA THR A 261 34.72 10.14 9.62
C THR A 261 34.65 11.66 9.36
N GLU A 262 35.72 12.40 9.73
CA GLU A 262 35.79 13.86 9.58
C GLU A 262 35.67 14.37 8.12
N GLU A 263 35.72 13.49 7.12
CA GLU A 263 35.58 13.85 5.70
C GLU A 263 34.11 13.91 5.25
N ALA A 264 33.20 13.45 6.09
CA ALA A 264 31.77 13.44 5.78
C ALA A 264 31.08 14.71 6.31
N ASN A 265 30.08 15.22 5.58
CA ASN A 265 29.20 16.29 6.09
C ASN A 265 28.23 15.81 7.19
N LEU A 266 28.44 14.59 7.68
CA LEU A 266 27.65 13.91 8.71
C LEU A 266 28.57 13.49 9.84
N LYS A 267 28.14 13.72 11.07
CA LYS A 267 28.81 13.28 12.29
C LYS A 267 28.40 11.86 12.67
N SER A 268 27.11 11.59 12.70
CA SER A 268 26.59 10.29 13.08
C SER A 268 25.21 10.01 12.51
N ALA A 269 24.78 8.74 12.58
CA ALA A 269 23.43 8.30 12.28
C ALA A 269 22.92 7.38 13.39
N ILE A 270 21.63 7.48 13.72
CA ILE A 270 20.94 6.60 14.68
C ILE A 270 19.81 5.90 13.94
N GLY A 271 19.78 4.57 14.02
CA GLY A 271 18.78 3.73 13.36
C GLY A 271 17.86 3.03 14.36
N LEU A 272 16.56 3.06 14.09
CA LEU A 272 15.51 2.33 14.81
C LEU A 272 14.79 1.38 13.86
N SER A 273 14.78 0.09 14.17
CA SER A 273 14.04 -0.91 13.41
C SER A 273 12.58 -1.00 13.84
N PHE A 274 11.67 -1.24 12.90
CA PHE A 274 10.27 -1.53 13.19
C PHE A 274 10.06 -3.00 13.52
N LYS A 275 9.17 -3.30 14.47
CA LYS A 275 8.95 -4.68 14.96
C LYS A 275 8.11 -5.56 14.02
N LYS A 276 7.29 -4.95 13.16
CA LYS A 276 6.27 -5.66 12.35
C LYS A 276 6.55 -5.63 10.86
N ILE A 277 7.52 -4.84 10.45
CA ILE A 277 7.91 -4.64 9.06
C ILE A 277 9.43 -4.44 9.05
N ASP A 278 10.12 -4.95 8.04
CA ASP A 278 11.58 -4.80 7.92
C ASP A 278 11.94 -3.40 7.39
N TRP A 279 11.66 -2.40 8.23
CA TRP A 279 11.94 -1.01 7.98
C TRP A 279 12.73 -0.38 9.11
N TYR A 280 13.41 0.71 8.76
CA TYR A 280 14.28 1.45 9.66
C TYR A 280 14.00 2.94 9.52
N LEU A 281 13.78 3.60 10.64
CA LEU A 281 13.85 5.06 10.74
C LEU A 281 15.28 5.44 11.12
N ILE A 282 15.93 6.22 10.28
CA ILE A 282 17.32 6.65 10.51
C ILE A 282 17.32 8.17 10.64
N GLU A 283 17.87 8.67 11.75
CA GLU A 283 18.13 10.08 11.98
C GLU A 283 19.59 10.37 11.65
N LEU A 284 19.83 11.42 10.87
CA LEU A 284 21.14 11.88 10.45
C LEU A 284 21.53 13.16 11.18
N PHE A 285 22.70 13.18 11.76
CA PHE A 285 23.25 14.32 12.48
C PHE A 285 24.39 14.93 11.65
N PRO A 286 24.18 16.13 11.05
CA PRO A 286 25.21 16.81 10.29
C PRO A 286 26.33 17.29 11.19
N GLU A 287 27.52 17.44 10.63
CA GLU A 287 28.64 18.15 11.25
C GLU A 287 28.41 19.66 11.02
N PHE A 288 28.34 20.45 12.10
CA PHE A 288 28.19 21.92 12.07
C PHE A 288 29.54 22.58 12.21
#